data_f8fd0f9142dcee20652a850c50e4fcc9
#
_entry.id   f8fd0f9142dcee20652a850c50e4fcc9
#
_cell.length_a   1.000
_cell.length_b   1.000
_cell.length_c   1.000
_cell.angle_alpha   90.00
_cell.angle_beta   90.00
_cell.angle_gamma   90.00
#
_symmetry.space_group_name_H-M   'P 1'
#
loop_
_entity.id
_entity.type
_entity.pdbx_description
1 polymer ?
#
loop_
_entity_poly.entity_id
_entity_poly.type
_entity_poly.pdbx_seq_one_letter_code
_entity_poly.pdbx_strand_id
1 'polypeptide(L)'
;GAGSDANSGKTKAVLSEDGSHYLISGQKMWISNAGFCNMFIVFARIEDDKNITGFIVENDASNGISMGDEEKKLGIHSSSTRQVFFNDCMVPVENMLAGRGEGFKIAMNALNVGRIKLAAACLDAQRRVITLATNYANEREQFKTPIAKFGAIRKKLAEMATNAYVGESASYRAAKDIENRIHIRQADGDAFAKAELKGVEEFAIECSILKVAVSEDMQHCSDEGIQIYGGMGFSADAPMESAWRDARISRIYE
;
A
#
# COMPACT_ATOMS: atom_id res chain seq x y z
N GLY A 1 9.27 -14.04 -10.63
CA GLY A 1 8.63 -12.92 -10.37
C GLY A 1 9.42 -11.66 -10.11
N ALA A 2 8.81 -10.54 -10.43
CA ALA A 2 9.25 -9.23 -10.03
C ALA A 2 8.72 -8.97 -8.61
N GLY A 3 9.58 -8.53 -7.72
CA GLY A 3 9.23 -8.01 -6.41
C GLY A 3 9.72 -6.58 -6.34
N SER A 4 10.71 -6.30 -5.47
CA SER A 4 11.37 -4.98 -5.38
C SER A 4 12.01 -4.53 -6.70
N ASP A 5 12.43 -5.47 -7.56
CA ASP A 5 12.88 -5.18 -8.93
C ASP A 5 11.66 -5.14 -9.88
N ALA A 6 10.91 -4.06 -9.84
CA ALA A 6 9.66 -3.91 -10.59
C ALA A 6 9.85 -4.02 -12.12
N ASN A 7 11.02 -3.63 -12.64
CA ASN A 7 11.30 -3.71 -14.09
C ASN A 7 11.71 -5.12 -14.56
N SER A 8 11.88 -6.09 -13.66
CA SER A 8 12.19 -7.49 -14.01
C SER A 8 10.96 -8.35 -14.37
N GLY A 9 9.78 -7.74 -14.44
CA GLY A 9 8.52 -8.42 -14.77
C GLY A 9 8.60 -9.22 -16.07
N LYS A 10 8.06 -10.47 -16.04
CA LYS A 10 8.11 -11.41 -17.16
C LYS A 10 6.83 -11.49 -17.98
N THR A 11 5.77 -10.79 -17.59
CA THR A 11 4.53 -10.70 -18.38
C THR A 11 4.86 -10.03 -19.71
N LYS A 12 4.46 -10.67 -20.81
CA LYS A 12 4.74 -10.21 -22.18
C LYS A 12 3.49 -9.62 -22.82
N ALA A 13 3.70 -8.71 -23.76
CA ALA A 13 2.70 -8.20 -24.66
C ALA A 13 3.25 -8.30 -26.09
N VAL A 14 2.50 -8.92 -26.98
CA VAL A 14 2.87 -9.07 -28.39
C VAL A 14 1.83 -8.37 -29.24
N LEU A 15 2.26 -7.49 -30.16
CA LEU A 15 1.33 -6.80 -31.06
C LEU A 15 0.75 -7.81 -32.06
N SER A 16 -0.57 -7.75 -32.30
CA SER A 16 -1.26 -8.56 -33.30
C SER A 16 -0.76 -8.23 -34.72
N GLU A 17 -0.93 -9.17 -35.65
CA GLU A 17 -0.50 -8.99 -37.05
C GLU A 17 -1.16 -7.79 -37.74
N ASP A 18 -2.41 -7.50 -37.39
CA ASP A 18 -3.19 -6.38 -37.91
C ASP A 18 -2.91 -5.05 -37.18
N GLY A 19 -2.11 -5.09 -36.11
CA GLY A 19 -1.75 -3.91 -35.30
C GLY A 19 -2.88 -3.31 -34.46
N SER A 20 -4.01 -4.02 -34.30
CA SER A 20 -5.20 -3.48 -33.61
C SER A 20 -5.18 -3.72 -32.10
N HIS A 21 -4.45 -4.70 -31.62
CA HIS A 21 -4.42 -5.07 -30.20
C HIS A 21 -3.09 -5.72 -29.78
N TYR A 22 -2.86 -5.77 -28.47
CA TYR A 22 -1.80 -6.55 -27.86
C TYR A 22 -2.35 -7.85 -27.28
N LEU A 23 -1.61 -8.94 -27.43
CA LEU A 23 -1.83 -10.21 -26.74
C LEU A 23 -0.97 -10.23 -25.49
N ILE A 24 -1.60 -10.19 -24.32
CA ILE A 24 -0.90 -10.20 -23.03
C ILE A 24 -0.91 -11.60 -22.45
N SER A 25 0.30 -12.13 -22.14
CA SER A 25 0.49 -13.45 -21.53
C SER A 25 1.43 -13.36 -20.34
N GLY A 26 1.04 -14.04 -19.24
CA GLY A 26 1.82 -14.12 -18.01
C GLY A 26 0.96 -14.20 -16.77
N GLN A 27 1.57 -13.94 -15.60
CA GLN A 27 0.86 -14.00 -14.33
C GLN A 27 1.25 -12.84 -13.42
N LYS A 28 0.32 -12.47 -12.53
CA LYS A 28 0.53 -11.52 -11.45
C LYS A 28 0.15 -12.16 -10.12
N MET A 29 0.92 -11.83 -9.09
CA MET A 29 0.76 -12.37 -7.73
C MET A 29 0.38 -11.26 -6.76
N TRP A 30 -0.37 -11.61 -5.74
CA TRP A 30 -0.78 -10.70 -4.67
C TRP A 30 -1.63 -9.52 -5.13
N ILE A 31 -2.57 -9.77 -6.07
CA ILE A 31 -3.37 -8.69 -6.64
C ILE A 31 -4.58 -8.42 -5.76
N SER A 32 -4.54 -7.28 -5.10
CA SER A 32 -5.67 -6.80 -4.29
C SER A 32 -6.88 -6.52 -5.18
N ASN A 33 -8.07 -6.84 -4.66
CA ASN A 33 -9.37 -6.68 -5.31
C ASN A 33 -9.57 -7.54 -6.57
N ALA A 34 -8.66 -8.45 -6.93
CA ALA A 34 -8.78 -9.26 -8.13
C ALA A 34 -10.09 -10.08 -8.17
N GLY A 35 -10.62 -10.47 -7.00
CA GLY A 35 -11.86 -11.25 -6.90
C GLY A 35 -13.13 -10.54 -7.37
N PHE A 36 -13.12 -9.20 -7.49
CA PHE A 36 -14.31 -8.41 -7.82
C PHE A 36 -14.05 -7.13 -8.65
N CYS A 37 -12.81 -6.85 -9.04
CA CYS A 37 -12.53 -5.67 -9.86
C CYS A 37 -13.04 -5.85 -11.29
N ASN A 38 -13.42 -4.74 -11.94
CA ASN A 38 -13.86 -4.72 -13.34
C ASN A 38 -12.72 -4.48 -14.32
N MET A 39 -11.58 -3.97 -13.84
CA MET A 39 -10.42 -3.71 -14.67
C MET A 39 -9.12 -3.87 -13.89
N PHE A 40 -8.03 -4.11 -14.62
CA PHE A 40 -6.67 -4.16 -14.11
C PHE A 40 -5.79 -3.12 -14.79
N ILE A 41 -4.86 -2.54 -14.05
CA ILE A 41 -3.70 -1.89 -14.63
C ILE A 41 -2.57 -2.92 -14.68
N VAL A 42 -2.20 -3.33 -15.87
CA VAL A 42 -1.23 -4.39 -16.11
C VAL A 42 0.06 -3.84 -16.68
N PHE A 43 1.18 -4.14 -16.04
CA PHE A 43 2.49 -3.85 -16.59
C PHE A 43 3.03 -5.08 -17.30
N ALA A 44 3.34 -4.94 -18.58
CA ALA A 44 3.88 -6.00 -19.43
C ALA A 44 5.04 -5.46 -20.27
N ARG A 45 5.89 -6.37 -20.74
CA ARG A 45 7.00 -6.06 -21.64
C ARG A 45 6.56 -6.31 -23.08
N ILE A 46 6.64 -5.28 -23.90
CA ILE A 46 6.37 -5.44 -25.32
C ILE A 46 7.60 -6.08 -25.97
N GLU A 47 7.43 -7.27 -26.54
CA GLU A 47 8.49 -8.01 -27.20
C GLU A 47 9.77 -8.09 -26.32
N ASP A 48 10.92 -7.59 -26.81
CA ASP A 48 12.20 -7.56 -26.13
C ASP A 48 12.57 -6.17 -25.57
N ASP A 49 11.58 -5.30 -25.35
CA ASP A 49 11.82 -3.98 -24.79
C ASP A 49 12.55 -4.05 -23.45
N LYS A 50 13.46 -3.10 -23.23
CA LYS A 50 14.17 -2.99 -21.96
C LYS A 50 13.23 -2.64 -20.80
N ASN A 51 12.23 -1.80 -21.07
CA ASN A 51 11.29 -1.29 -20.08
C ASN A 51 9.90 -1.91 -20.22
N ILE A 52 9.15 -1.92 -19.12
CA ILE A 52 7.76 -2.33 -19.11
C ILE A 52 6.85 -1.21 -19.62
N THR A 53 5.69 -1.59 -20.14
CA THR A 53 4.61 -0.71 -20.59
C THR A 53 3.36 -0.99 -19.75
N GLY A 54 2.55 0.03 -19.48
CA GLY A 54 1.29 -0.08 -18.75
C GLY A 54 0.11 -0.25 -19.70
N PHE A 55 -0.88 -1.05 -19.29
CA PHE A 55 -2.11 -1.31 -20.05
C PHE A 55 -3.33 -1.27 -19.15
N ILE A 56 -4.44 -0.75 -19.65
CA ILE A 56 -5.78 -0.91 -19.05
C ILE A 56 -6.37 -2.20 -19.62
N VAL A 57 -6.68 -3.14 -18.74
CA VAL A 57 -7.21 -4.46 -19.13
C VAL A 57 -8.55 -4.69 -18.45
N GLU A 58 -9.61 -4.84 -19.22
CA GLU A 58 -10.92 -5.21 -18.69
C GLU A 58 -10.90 -6.63 -18.14
N ASN A 59 -11.56 -6.83 -16.99
CA ASN A 59 -11.65 -8.15 -16.35
C ASN A 59 -12.76 -8.96 -17.01
N ASP A 60 -12.43 -9.62 -18.10
CA ASP A 60 -13.32 -10.50 -18.83
C ASP A 60 -12.72 -11.92 -18.92
N ALA A 61 -13.38 -12.88 -18.28
CA ALA A 61 -12.95 -14.27 -18.30
C ALA A 61 -12.97 -14.88 -19.72
N SER A 62 -13.82 -14.39 -20.63
CA SER A 62 -13.87 -14.84 -22.01
C SER A 62 -12.65 -14.39 -22.82
N ASN A 63 -11.92 -13.40 -22.31
CA ASN A 63 -10.71 -12.82 -22.91
C ASN A 63 -9.41 -13.40 -22.29
N GLY A 64 -9.39 -14.68 -21.93
CA GLY A 64 -8.19 -15.37 -21.47
C GLY A 64 -7.70 -14.97 -20.07
N ILE A 65 -8.53 -14.32 -19.27
CA ILE A 65 -8.21 -13.96 -17.87
C ILE A 65 -8.77 -15.03 -16.94
N SER A 66 -7.93 -15.51 -16.02
CA SER A 66 -8.36 -16.39 -14.94
C SER A 66 -7.69 -16.02 -13.63
N MET A 67 -8.30 -16.43 -12.52
CA MET A 67 -7.83 -16.09 -11.18
C MET A 67 -7.65 -17.33 -10.34
N GLY A 68 -6.64 -17.31 -9.46
CA GLY A 68 -6.49 -18.29 -8.40
C GLY A 68 -7.50 -18.06 -7.26
N ASP A 69 -7.43 -18.94 -6.29
CA ASP A 69 -8.18 -18.81 -5.04
C ASP A 69 -7.72 -17.60 -4.21
N GLU A 70 -8.50 -17.24 -3.19
CA GLU A 70 -8.08 -16.24 -2.20
C GLU A 70 -6.83 -16.69 -1.46
N GLU A 71 -5.83 -15.82 -1.39
CA GLU A 71 -4.57 -16.10 -0.72
C GLU A 71 -4.76 -16.18 0.80
N LYS A 72 -4.16 -17.19 1.42
CA LYS A 72 -4.11 -17.35 2.87
C LYS A 72 -3.04 -16.44 3.46
N LYS A 73 -3.48 -15.36 4.10
CA LYS A 73 -2.61 -14.30 4.60
C LYS A 73 -2.50 -14.34 6.14
N LEU A 74 -1.44 -13.75 6.68
CA LEU A 74 -1.26 -13.56 8.12
C LEU A 74 -2.34 -12.65 8.71
N GLY A 75 -2.70 -11.57 8.01
CA GLY A 75 -3.67 -10.55 8.41
C GLY A 75 -4.41 -9.96 7.21
N ILE A 76 -5.20 -8.93 7.44
CA ILE A 76 -6.05 -8.25 6.45
C ILE A 76 -6.91 -9.28 5.69
N HIS A 77 -7.58 -10.15 6.44
CA HIS A 77 -8.35 -11.27 5.88
C HIS A 77 -9.58 -10.81 5.09
N SER A 78 -10.12 -9.62 5.38
CA SER A 78 -11.26 -9.04 4.66
C SER A 78 -10.92 -8.46 3.29
N SER A 79 -9.61 -8.33 2.94
CA SER A 79 -9.17 -7.85 1.64
C SER A 79 -8.98 -9.02 0.68
N SER A 80 -9.71 -9.03 -0.44
CA SER A 80 -9.48 -10.00 -1.51
C SER A 80 -8.08 -9.82 -2.08
N THR A 81 -7.35 -10.94 -2.22
CA THR A 81 -6.00 -10.96 -2.79
C THR A 81 -5.82 -12.28 -3.53
N ARG A 82 -5.59 -12.23 -4.83
CA ARG A 82 -5.49 -13.43 -5.68
C ARG A 82 -4.32 -13.36 -6.64
N GLN A 83 -4.00 -14.50 -7.22
CA GLN A 83 -3.21 -14.57 -8.45
C GLN A 83 -4.10 -14.25 -9.64
N VAL A 84 -3.53 -13.62 -10.67
CA VAL A 84 -4.21 -13.36 -11.95
C VAL A 84 -3.34 -13.90 -13.06
N PHE A 85 -3.96 -14.66 -13.95
CA PHE A 85 -3.32 -15.26 -15.12
C PHE A 85 -3.89 -14.63 -16.38
N PHE A 86 -3.02 -14.29 -17.30
CA PHE A 86 -3.34 -13.79 -18.62
C PHE A 86 -2.84 -14.82 -19.65
N ASN A 87 -3.71 -15.28 -20.53
CA ASN A 87 -3.40 -16.22 -21.58
C ASN A 87 -3.88 -15.65 -22.91
N ASP A 88 -2.96 -15.01 -23.62
CA ASP A 88 -3.21 -14.28 -24.87
C ASP A 88 -4.40 -13.32 -24.76
N CYS A 89 -4.49 -12.62 -23.60
CA CYS A 89 -5.53 -11.66 -23.33
C CYS A 89 -5.43 -10.50 -24.33
N MET A 90 -6.47 -10.30 -25.12
CA MET A 90 -6.54 -9.23 -26.14
C MET A 90 -6.80 -7.88 -25.47
N VAL A 91 -5.93 -6.93 -25.74
CA VAL A 91 -6.02 -5.57 -25.20
C VAL A 91 -5.87 -4.56 -26.36
N PRO A 92 -6.87 -3.73 -26.63
CA PRO A 92 -6.81 -2.73 -27.68
C PRO A 92 -5.58 -1.82 -27.56
N VAL A 93 -4.99 -1.40 -28.66
CA VAL A 93 -3.78 -0.55 -28.63
C VAL A 93 -4.01 0.79 -27.94
N GLU A 94 -5.22 1.32 -28.00
CA GLU A 94 -5.65 2.54 -27.32
C GLU A 94 -5.70 2.43 -25.79
N ASN A 95 -5.72 1.21 -25.26
CA ASN A 95 -5.66 0.94 -23.82
C ASN A 95 -4.24 0.94 -23.26
N MET A 96 -3.24 1.25 -24.07
CA MET A 96 -1.88 1.49 -23.59
C MET A 96 -1.81 2.81 -22.83
N LEU A 97 -1.28 2.76 -21.60
CA LEU A 97 -1.10 3.94 -20.75
C LEU A 97 0.18 4.69 -21.14
N ALA A 98 0.05 5.97 -21.41
CA ALA A 98 1.13 6.83 -21.88
C ALA A 98 1.84 6.23 -23.11
N GLY A 99 3.17 6.18 -23.12
CA GLY A 99 3.96 5.66 -24.22
C GLY A 99 4.53 4.27 -23.96
N ARG A 100 4.94 3.60 -25.06
CA ARG A 100 5.69 2.34 -25.00
C ARG A 100 6.96 2.51 -24.14
N GLY A 101 7.16 1.64 -23.17
CA GLY A 101 8.31 1.66 -22.26
C GLY A 101 8.21 2.64 -21.09
N GLU A 102 7.10 3.37 -20.92
CA GLU A 102 6.89 4.32 -19.81
C GLU A 102 6.26 3.69 -18.54
N GLY A 103 5.96 2.39 -18.57
CA GLY A 103 5.29 1.70 -17.47
C GLY A 103 6.03 1.77 -16.15
N PHE A 104 7.36 1.75 -16.15
CA PHE A 104 8.14 1.88 -14.92
C PHE A 104 7.92 3.23 -14.24
N LYS A 105 7.89 4.32 -15.01
CA LYS A 105 7.63 5.67 -14.49
C LYS A 105 6.22 5.78 -13.88
N ILE A 106 5.22 5.20 -14.57
CA ILE A 106 3.84 5.16 -14.07
C ILE A 106 3.79 4.38 -12.75
N ALA A 107 4.42 3.21 -12.67
CA ALA A 107 4.47 2.39 -11.47
C ALA A 107 5.12 3.13 -10.29
N MET A 108 6.24 3.82 -10.51
CA MET A 108 6.93 4.57 -9.45
C MET A 108 6.10 5.75 -8.93
N ASN A 109 5.39 6.46 -9.79
CA ASN A 109 4.50 7.54 -9.36
C ASN A 109 3.30 7.00 -8.57
N ALA A 110 2.71 5.88 -8.99
CA ALA A 110 1.66 5.21 -8.22
C ALA A 110 2.15 4.78 -6.82
N LEU A 111 3.39 4.27 -6.73
CA LEU A 111 4.00 3.90 -5.45
C LEU A 111 4.24 5.12 -4.55
N ASN A 112 4.66 6.25 -5.07
CA ASN A 112 4.86 7.46 -4.25
C ASN A 112 3.54 7.91 -3.59
N VAL A 113 2.43 7.90 -4.37
CA VAL A 113 1.09 8.19 -3.83
C VAL A 113 0.65 7.10 -2.84
N GLY A 114 0.92 5.82 -3.13
CA GLY A 114 0.65 4.69 -2.24
C GLY A 114 1.35 4.84 -0.89
N ARG A 115 2.62 5.25 -0.89
CA ARG A 115 3.44 5.42 0.31
C ARG A 115 2.89 6.46 1.28
N ILE A 116 2.51 7.64 0.79
CA ILE A 116 1.92 8.67 1.68
C ILE A 116 0.53 8.25 2.18
N LYS A 117 -0.28 7.59 1.33
CA LYS A 117 -1.58 7.03 1.76
C LYS A 117 -1.42 5.94 2.81
N LEU A 118 -0.42 5.07 2.65
CA LEU A 118 -0.12 4.03 3.63
C LEU A 118 0.29 4.64 4.98
N ALA A 119 1.12 5.66 4.98
CA ALA A 119 1.47 6.37 6.21
C ALA A 119 0.20 6.90 6.92
N ALA A 120 -0.70 7.55 6.19
CA ALA A 120 -1.97 8.04 6.76
C ALA A 120 -2.83 6.90 7.34
N ALA A 121 -2.94 5.76 6.65
CA ALA A 121 -3.68 4.60 7.14
C ALA A 121 -3.06 4.01 8.42
N CYS A 122 -1.74 3.93 8.49
CA CYS A 122 -1.03 3.47 9.68
C CYS A 122 -1.24 4.41 10.89
N LEU A 123 -1.37 5.72 10.68
CA LEU A 123 -1.64 6.69 11.76
C LEU A 123 -3.00 6.48 12.40
N ASP A 124 -4.04 6.23 11.61
CA ASP A 124 -5.37 5.94 12.16
C ASP A 124 -5.37 4.65 12.97
N ALA A 125 -4.72 3.61 12.46
CA ALA A 125 -4.55 2.35 13.17
C ALA A 125 -3.78 2.51 14.49
N GLN A 126 -2.70 3.32 14.53
CA GLN A 126 -1.97 3.66 15.75
C GLN A 126 -2.88 4.33 16.79
N ARG A 127 -3.64 5.35 16.39
CA ARG A 127 -4.58 6.05 17.27
C ARG A 127 -5.59 5.11 17.91
N ARG A 128 -6.12 4.17 17.12
CA ARG A 128 -7.05 3.16 17.60
C ARG A 128 -6.40 2.24 18.63
N VAL A 129 -5.21 1.73 18.36
CA VAL A 129 -4.46 0.89 19.30
C VAL A 129 -4.16 1.65 20.58
N ILE A 130 -3.68 2.89 20.51
CA ILE A 130 -3.36 3.75 21.67
C ILE A 130 -4.61 3.95 22.52
N THR A 131 -5.74 4.28 21.91
CA THR A 131 -7.01 4.49 22.61
C THR A 131 -7.45 3.24 23.37
N LEU A 132 -7.46 2.09 22.70
CA LEU A 132 -7.84 0.82 23.30
C LEU A 132 -6.88 0.42 24.43
N ALA A 133 -5.57 0.54 24.20
CA ALA A 133 -4.56 0.23 25.22
C ALA A 133 -4.65 1.16 26.43
N THR A 134 -4.93 2.44 26.22
CA THR A 134 -5.10 3.42 27.30
C THR A 134 -6.34 3.12 28.14
N ASN A 135 -7.47 2.81 27.51
CA ASN A 135 -8.71 2.46 28.20
C ASN A 135 -8.51 1.19 29.03
N TYR A 136 -7.97 0.14 28.42
CA TYR A 136 -7.66 -1.09 29.13
C TYR A 136 -6.72 -0.86 30.31
N ALA A 137 -5.66 -0.09 30.15
CA ALA A 137 -4.70 0.21 31.22
C ALA A 137 -5.33 0.98 32.39
N ASN A 138 -6.35 1.79 32.15
CA ASN A 138 -7.06 2.51 33.22
C ASN A 138 -8.06 1.62 33.97
N GLU A 139 -8.64 0.62 33.32
CA GLU A 139 -9.65 -0.28 33.90
C GLU A 139 -9.01 -1.50 34.55
N ARG A 140 -7.93 -2.04 33.97
CA ARG A 140 -7.28 -3.25 34.48
C ARG A 140 -6.48 -2.97 35.74
N GLU A 141 -6.82 -3.64 36.81
CA GLU A 141 -6.08 -3.56 38.10
C GLU A 141 -5.17 -4.77 38.33
N GLN A 142 -3.98 -4.49 38.82
CA GLN A 142 -3.05 -5.45 39.42
C GLN A 142 -2.43 -4.82 40.65
N PHE A 143 -2.19 -5.64 41.68
CA PHE A 143 -1.71 -5.17 42.99
C PHE A 143 -2.61 -4.05 43.57
N LYS A 144 -3.93 -4.16 43.36
CA LYS A 144 -4.96 -3.18 43.81
C LYS A 144 -4.77 -1.77 43.20
N THR A 145 -4.21 -1.69 42.01
CA THR A 145 -3.88 -0.44 41.34
C THR A 145 -4.12 -0.61 39.85
N PRO A 146 -4.77 0.36 39.17
CA PRO A 146 -4.85 0.38 37.72
C PRO A 146 -3.46 0.32 37.07
N ILE A 147 -3.27 -0.53 36.07
CA ILE A 147 -1.95 -0.72 35.48
C ILE A 147 -1.40 0.53 34.83
N ALA A 148 -2.25 1.48 34.44
CA ALA A 148 -1.87 2.83 33.96
C ALA A 148 -1.03 3.62 34.97
N LYS A 149 -1.03 3.26 36.25
CA LYS A 149 -0.22 3.92 37.28
C LYS A 149 1.23 3.46 37.33
N PHE A 150 1.53 2.30 36.73
CA PHE A 150 2.91 1.78 36.71
C PHE A 150 3.77 2.50 35.68
N GLY A 151 5.01 2.84 36.07
CA GLY A 151 5.95 3.61 35.23
C GLY A 151 6.23 2.93 33.89
N ALA A 152 6.34 1.60 33.84
CA ALA A 152 6.56 0.84 32.62
C ALA A 152 5.40 1.00 31.61
N ILE A 153 4.15 0.93 32.08
CA ILE A 153 2.97 1.12 31.22
C ILE A 153 2.86 2.57 30.74
N ARG A 154 3.10 3.53 31.64
CA ARG A 154 3.10 4.96 31.28
C ARG A 154 4.13 5.29 30.22
N LYS A 155 5.34 4.70 30.34
CA LYS A 155 6.40 4.88 29.34
C LYS A 155 5.94 4.39 27.96
N LYS A 156 5.41 3.16 27.88
CA LYS A 156 4.90 2.58 26.63
C LYS A 156 3.84 3.46 25.98
N LEU A 157 2.81 3.85 26.72
CA LEU A 157 1.75 4.74 26.22
C LEU A 157 2.28 6.09 25.76
N ALA A 158 3.26 6.66 26.47
CA ALA A 158 3.88 7.92 26.08
C ALA A 158 4.69 7.79 24.78
N GLU A 159 5.47 6.72 24.61
CA GLU A 159 6.22 6.45 23.39
C GLU A 159 5.29 6.24 22.19
N MET A 160 4.25 5.42 22.36
CA MET A 160 3.24 5.21 21.32
C MET A 160 2.57 6.53 20.88
N ALA A 161 2.16 7.37 21.83
CA ALA A 161 1.54 8.66 21.55
C ALA A 161 2.51 9.65 20.87
N THR A 162 3.77 9.66 21.30
CA THR A 162 4.81 10.53 20.72
C THR A 162 5.09 10.15 19.28
N ASN A 163 5.25 8.86 18.98
CA ASN A 163 5.49 8.37 17.63
C ASN A 163 4.32 8.69 16.71
N ALA A 164 3.09 8.48 17.16
CA ALA A 164 1.90 8.83 16.40
C ALA A 164 1.84 10.35 16.10
N TYR A 165 2.15 11.20 17.07
CA TYR A 165 2.19 12.65 16.88
C TYR A 165 3.26 13.09 15.88
N VAL A 166 4.47 12.53 15.98
CA VAL A 166 5.57 12.82 15.06
C VAL A 166 5.22 12.37 13.65
N GLY A 167 4.76 11.13 13.48
CA GLY A 167 4.34 10.57 12.18
C GLY A 167 3.21 11.38 11.54
N GLU A 168 2.22 11.81 12.33
CA GLU A 168 1.13 12.65 11.87
C GLU A 168 1.61 14.02 11.40
N SER A 169 2.41 14.69 12.22
CA SER A 169 2.97 16.01 11.90
C SER A 169 3.78 15.99 10.61
N ALA A 170 4.62 14.96 10.43
CA ALA A 170 5.43 14.78 9.24
C ALA A 170 4.56 14.48 8.01
N SER A 171 3.51 13.64 8.16
CA SER A 171 2.60 13.30 7.06
C SER A 171 1.81 14.50 6.56
N TYR A 172 1.25 15.31 7.46
CA TYR A 172 0.55 16.55 7.09
C TYR A 172 1.48 17.57 6.46
N ARG A 173 2.72 17.67 6.96
CA ARG A 173 3.72 18.57 6.37
C ARG A 173 4.04 18.17 4.93
N ALA A 174 4.35 16.90 4.69
CA ALA A 174 4.63 16.40 3.35
C ALA A 174 3.44 16.57 2.40
N ALA A 175 2.23 16.25 2.86
CA ALA A 175 1.01 16.43 2.08
C ALA A 175 0.82 17.90 1.67
N LYS A 176 1.06 18.85 2.59
CA LYS A 176 0.95 20.29 2.31
C LYS A 176 2.03 20.77 1.35
N ASP A 177 3.24 20.28 1.47
CA ASP A 177 4.35 20.65 0.58
C ASP A 177 4.09 20.13 -0.85
N ILE A 178 3.57 18.90 -0.99
CA ILE A 178 3.11 18.34 -2.29
C ILE A 178 2.00 19.22 -2.90
N GLU A 179 0.97 19.55 -2.13
CA GLU A 179 -0.15 20.39 -2.59
C GLU A 179 0.34 21.76 -3.07
N ASN A 180 1.19 22.42 -2.28
CA ASN A 180 1.78 23.71 -2.65
C ASN A 180 2.58 23.59 -3.95
N ARG A 181 3.34 22.52 -4.13
CA ARG A 181 4.12 22.30 -5.34
C ARG A 181 3.25 22.10 -6.57
N ILE A 182 2.17 21.34 -6.44
CA ILE A 182 1.17 21.16 -7.50
C ILE A 182 0.61 22.51 -7.93
N HIS A 183 0.21 23.37 -6.98
CA HIS A 183 -0.34 24.69 -7.27
C HIS A 183 0.69 25.60 -7.98
N ILE A 184 1.96 25.60 -7.56
CA ILE A 184 3.03 26.35 -8.22
C ILE A 184 3.17 25.89 -9.67
N ARG A 185 3.22 24.59 -9.94
CA ARG A 185 3.36 24.06 -11.28
C ARG A 185 2.18 24.40 -12.18
N GLN A 186 0.95 24.40 -11.65
CA GLN A 186 -0.23 24.85 -12.36
C GLN A 186 -0.15 26.34 -12.73
N ALA A 187 0.32 27.17 -11.80
CA ALA A 187 0.53 28.60 -12.05
C ALA A 187 1.62 28.85 -13.11
N ASP A 188 2.63 27.97 -13.19
CA ASP A 188 3.69 27.99 -14.20
C ASP A 188 3.23 27.44 -15.57
N GLY A 189 1.96 27.00 -15.71
CA GLY A 189 1.34 26.58 -16.95
C GLY A 189 1.34 25.08 -17.22
N ASP A 190 1.73 24.23 -16.27
CA ASP A 190 1.55 22.79 -16.40
C ASP A 190 0.06 22.42 -16.35
N ALA A 191 -0.38 21.52 -17.25
CA ALA A 191 -1.72 20.92 -17.19
C ALA A 191 -1.90 20.16 -15.86
N PHE A 192 -3.14 20.12 -15.33
CA PHE A 192 -3.47 19.55 -14.01
C PHE A 192 -2.82 18.19 -13.76
N ALA A 193 -3.06 17.21 -14.64
CA ALA A 193 -2.51 15.86 -14.47
C ALA A 193 -0.96 15.83 -14.45
N LYS A 194 -0.30 16.69 -15.25
CA LYS A 194 1.15 16.79 -15.26
C LYS A 194 1.68 17.45 -13.97
N ALA A 195 0.99 18.48 -13.48
CA ALA A 195 1.34 19.16 -12.25
C ALA A 195 1.24 18.21 -11.04
N GLU A 196 0.17 17.38 -10.96
CA GLU A 196 0.01 16.37 -9.92
C GLU A 196 1.14 15.33 -9.95
N LEU A 197 1.38 14.71 -11.11
CA LEU A 197 2.44 13.70 -11.25
C LEU A 197 3.82 14.24 -10.84
N LYS A 198 4.16 15.43 -11.33
CA LYS A 198 5.45 16.06 -11.06
C LYS A 198 5.55 16.60 -9.63
N GLY A 199 4.46 17.09 -9.06
CA GLY A 199 4.39 17.51 -7.67
C GLY A 199 4.69 16.36 -6.70
N VAL A 200 4.07 15.20 -6.92
CA VAL A 200 4.33 14.00 -6.10
C VAL A 200 5.74 13.43 -6.35
N GLU A 201 6.20 13.38 -7.60
CA GLU A 201 7.53 12.87 -7.96
C GLU A 201 8.65 13.61 -7.23
N GLU A 202 8.52 14.92 -7.04
CA GLU A 202 9.51 15.75 -6.36
C GLU A 202 9.68 15.39 -4.87
N PHE A 203 8.63 14.86 -4.22
CA PHE A 203 8.63 14.42 -2.82
C PHE A 203 8.73 12.90 -2.64
N ALA A 204 9.30 12.19 -3.63
CA ALA A 204 9.43 10.73 -3.57
C ALA A 204 10.26 10.25 -2.38
N ILE A 205 11.25 11.04 -1.93
CA ILE A 205 12.09 10.74 -0.77
C ILE A 205 11.26 10.84 0.51
N GLU A 206 10.53 11.94 0.70
CA GLU A 206 9.68 12.18 1.86
C GLU A 206 8.57 11.10 1.95
N CYS A 207 7.92 10.77 0.83
CA CYS A 207 6.94 9.69 0.78
C CYS A 207 7.56 8.34 1.22
N SER A 208 8.80 8.06 0.81
CA SER A 208 9.52 6.84 1.17
C SER A 208 9.88 6.81 2.67
N ILE A 209 10.39 7.92 3.21
CA ILE A 209 10.70 8.06 4.64
C ILE A 209 9.45 7.87 5.48
N LEU A 210 8.34 8.54 5.12
CA LEU A 210 7.08 8.44 5.83
C LEU A 210 6.54 7.01 5.83
N LYS A 211 6.57 6.34 4.67
CA LYS A 211 6.14 4.94 4.59
C LYS A 211 6.91 4.06 5.56
N VAL A 212 8.22 4.17 5.59
CA VAL A 212 9.07 3.36 6.47
C VAL A 212 8.82 3.71 7.94
N ALA A 213 8.99 4.98 8.31
CA ALA A 213 8.90 5.42 9.70
C ALA A 213 7.53 5.09 10.32
N VAL A 214 6.44 5.50 9.65
CA VAL A 214 5.08 5.33 10.21
C VAL A 214 4.64 3.86 10.24
N SER A 215 5.07 3.03 9.27
CA SER A 215 4.77 1.58 9.31
C SER A 215 5.57 0.85 10.40
N GLU A 216 6.81 1.25 10.67
CA GLU A 216 7.59 0.73 11.81
C GLU A 216 6.96 1.14 13.13
N ASP A 217 6.56 2.39 13.27
CA ASP A 217 5.87 2.90 14.46
C ASP A 217 4.52 2.20 14.68
N MET A 218 3.78 1.90 13.61
CA MET A 218 2.53 1.13 13.70
C MET A 218 2.78 -0.29 14.22
N GLN A 219 3.81 -0.97 13.73
CA GLN A 219 4.16 -2.30 14.21
C GLN A 219 4.59 -2.26 15.68
N HIS A 220 5.42 -1.29 16.07
CA HIS A 220 5.82 -1.07 17.47
C HIS A 220 4.59 -0.78 18.34
N CYS A 221 3.70 0.09 17.89
CA CYS A 221 2.48 0.44 18.60
C CYS A 221 1.58 -0.78 18.83
N SER A 222 1.39 -1.63 17.82
CA SER A 222 0.58 -2.84 17.95
C SER A 222 1.22 -3.89 18.87
N ASP A 223 2.54 -4.02 18.85
CA ASP A 223 3.30 -4.91 19.73
C ASP A 223 3.18 -4.47 21.21
N GLU A 224 3.35 -3.19 21.48
CA GLU A 224 3.16 -2.62 22.80
C GLU A 224 1.70 -2.69 23.27
N GLY A 225 0.75 -2.60 22.32
CA GLY A 225 -0.67 -2.85 22.60
C GLY A 225 -0.92 -4.26 23.16
N ILE A 226 -0.36 -5.30 22.52
CA ILE A 226 -0.39 -6.68 23.03
C ILE A 226 0.24 -6.76 24.42
N GLN A 227 1.41 -6.14 24.59
CA GLN A 227 2.13 -6.18 25.88
C GLN A 227 1.34 -5.52 27.01
N ILE A 228 0.65 -4.40 26.75
CA ILE A 228 -0.20 -3.71 27.74
C ILE A 228 -1.41 -4.57 28.13
N TYR A 229 -2.01 -5.26 27.14
CA TYR A 229 -3.12 -6.19 27.37
C TYR A 229 -2.68 -7.48 28.10
N GLY A 230 -1.38 -7.78 28.13
CA GLY A 230 -0.86 -9.01 28.74
C GLY A 230 -1.45 -10.26 28.10
N GLY A 231 -1.83 -11.26 28.89
CA GLY A 231 -2.42 -12.50 28.36
C GLY A 231 -3.64 -12.29 27.46
N MET A 232 -4.47 -11.28 27.74
CA MET A 232 -5.59 -10.91 26.88
C MET A 232 -5.14 -10.39 25.51
N GLY A 233 -3.98 -9.77 25.40
CA GLY A 233 -3.44 -9.32 24.11
C GLY A 233 -3.09 -10.45 23.15
N PHE A 234 -2.87 -11.65 23.67
CA PHE A 234 -2.59 -12.85 22.88
C PHE A 234 -3.86 -13.65 22.51
N SER A 235 -5.01 -13.29 23.11
CA SER A 235 -6.30 -13.93 22.80
C SER A 235 -6.92 -13.35 21.54
N ALA A 236 -7.50 -14.22 20.71
CA ALA A 236 -8.29 -13.82 19.56
C ALA A 236 -9.61 -13.10 19.93
N ASP A 237 -10.00 -13.12 21.21
CA ASP A 237 -11.16 -12.38 21.72
C ASP A 237 -10.87 -10.89 21.94
N ALA A 238 -9.59 -10.50 21.91
CA ALA A 238 -9.16 -9.12 22.06
C ALA A 238 -8.65 -8.52 20.73
N PRO A 239 -8.79 -7.21 20.52
CA PRO A 239 -8.48 -6.60 19.22
C PRO A 239 -6.98 -6.48 18.93
N MET A 240 -6.10 -6.71 19.91
CA MET A 240 -4.67 -6.45 19.78
C MET A 240 -3.96 -7.49 18.90
N GLU A 241 -4.37 -8.77 18.96
CA GLU A 241 -3.75 -9.81 18.13
C GLU A 241 -4.02 -9.58 16.64
N SER A 242 -5.25 -9.21 16.26
CA SER A 242 -5.57 -8.87 14.88
C SER A 242 -4.89 -7.58 14.43
N ALA A 243 -4.83 -6.55 15.27
CA ALA A 243 -4.11 -5.32 14.97
C ALA A 243 -2.63 -5.58 14.66
N TRP A 244 -1.99 -6.46 15.43
CA TRP A 244 -0.59 -6.85 15.22
C TRP A 244 -0.39 -7.60 13.90
N ARG A 245 -1.26 -8.56 13.58
CA ARG A 245 -1.18 -9.34 12.34
C ARG A 245 -1.42 -8.46 11.11
N ASP A 246 -2.39 -7.55 11.19
CA ASP A 246 -2.74 -6.64 10.11
C ASP A 246 -1.65 -5.59 9.86
N ALA A 247 -1.01 -5.09 10.92
CA ALA A 247 0.09 -4.12 10.83
C ALA A 247 1.31 -4.67 10.06
N ARG A 248 1.58 -5.99 10.16
CA ARG A 248 2.84 -6.56 9.69
C ARG A 248 3.11 -6.36 8.20
N ILE A 249 2.09 -6.39 7.36
CA ILE A 249 2.26 -6.26 5.92
C ILE A 249 2.67 -4.84 5.51
N SER A 250 2.28 -3.81 6.27
CA SER A 250 2.61 -2.42 5.95
C SER A 250 4.11 -2.14 5.90
N ARG A 251 4.94 -2.95 6.57
CA ARG A 251 6.40 -2.88 6.53
C ARG A 251 7.01 -3.60 5.32
N ILE A 252 6.23 -4.35 4.55
CA ILE A 252 6.72 -5.20 3.46
C ILE A 252 6.40 -4.60 2.10
N TYR A 253 5.13 -4.28 1.85
CA TYR A 253 4.69 -3.76 0.55
C TYR A 253 4.87 -2.23 0.43
N GLU A 254 4.76 -1.69 -0.77
CA GLU A 254 5.00 -0.28 -1.15
C GLU A 254 6.53 0.07 -1.11
#